data_c538d994f2adf38e04ae0f799b794439
#
_entry.id   c538d994f2adf38e04ae0f799b794439
#
_cell.length_a   1.000
_cell.length_b   1.000
_cell.length_c   1.000
_cell.angle_alpha   90.00
_cell.angle_beta   90.00
_cell.angle_gamma   90.00
#
_symmetry.space_group_name_H-M   'P 1'
#
loop_
_entity.id
_entity.type
_entity.pdbx_description
1 polymer ?
#
loop_
_entity_poly.entity_id
_entity_poly.type
_entity_poly.pdbx_seq_one_letter_code
_entity_poly.pdbx_strand_id
1 'polypeptide(L)'
;MSIQTIRLSALALAATMVAACYQVPQSTAASGQAGEIFASDQAAGSVIVVDKIGMPSTGWLVVHAVQNGEPDLSGAIGHAYVSAGPSSNLSVPLTTALPAGSEAVVMLHLDTGNAKVFEFANGAVEVLDGPVLRDGKPVMQKIALR
;
A
#
# COMPACT_ATOMS: atom_id res chain seq x y z
N MET A 1 55.80 32.70 67.57
CA MET A 1 55.22 33.16 66.29
C MET A 1 54.78 31.92 65.51
N SER A 2 53.54 31.51 65.73
CA SER A 2 53.02 30.23 65.12
C SER A 2 52.10 30.55 63.91
N ILE A 3 52.48 30.08 62.79
CA ILE A 3 51.69 30.24 61.59
C ILE A 3 50.75 28.98 61.44
N GLN A 4 49.45 29.20 61.65
CA GLN A 4 48.48 28.17 61.48
C GLN A 4 48.12 28.04 59.98
N THR A 5 48.40 26.89 59.47
CA THR A 5 48.02 26.49 58.07
C THR A 5 46.54 26.06 58.04
N ILE A 6 45.73 26.87 57.41
CA ILE A 6 44.28 26.54 57.12
C ILE A 6 44.21 25.55 55.97
N ARG A 7 43.74 24.34 56.25
CA ARG A 7 43.40 23.36 55.20
C ARG A 7 42.02 23.66 54.72
N LEU A 8 41.89 24.11 53.46
CA LEU A 8 40.62 24.16 52.77
C LEU A 8 40.29 22.75 52.28
N SER A 9 39.24 22.17 52.84
CA SER A 9 38.63 20.96 52.33
C SER A 9 37.70 21.33 51.18
N ALA A 10 38.08 20.99 49.97
CA ALA A 10 37.19 21.11 48.79
C ALA A 10 36.14 20.01 48.81
N LEU A 11 34.91 20.40 49.08
CA LEU A 11 33.74 19.50 48.95
C LEU A 11 33.37 19.41 47.48
N ALA A 12 33.72 18.30 46.85
CA ALA A 12 33.30 18.01 45.46
C ALA A 12 31.84 17.60 45.45
N LEU A 13 30.96 18.49 44.98
CA LEU A 13 29.55 18.21 44.72
C LEU A 13 29.45 17.45 43.39
N ALA A 14 29.27 16.13 43.44
CA ALA A 14 28.99 15.34 42.26
C ALA A 14 27.55 15.57 41.82
N ALA A 15 27.35 16.39 40.81
CA ALA A 15 26.06 16.52 40.12
C ALA A 15 25.84 15.31 39.24
N THR A 16 25.05 14.37 39.72
CA THR A 16 24.55 13.27 38.89
C THR A 16 23.49 13.83 37.93
N MET A 17 23.88 14.11 36.70
CA MET A 17 22.95 14.36 35.62
C MET A 17 22.26 13.04 35.25
N VAL A 18 21.01 12.86 35.69
CA VAL A 18 20.12 11.85 35.18
C VAL A 18 19.69 12.34 33.79
N ALA A 19 20.37 11.86 32.76
CA ALA A 19 19.88 12.00 31.39
C ALA A 19 18.63 11.15 31.28
N ALA A 20 17.46 11.75 31.48
CA ALA A 20 16.20 11.15 31.10
C ALA A 20 16.21 10.99 29.59
N CYS A 21 16.51 9.80 29.11
CA CYS A 21 16.26 9.44 27.71
C CYS A 21 14.76 9.59 27.47
N TYR A 22 14.38 10.74 26.95
CA TYR A 22 13.05 10.93 26.40
C TYR A 22 12.97 10.04 25.16
N GLN A 23 12.53 8.80 25.34
CA GLN A 23 12.17 7.94 24.23
C GLN A 23 10.92 8.53 23.61
N VAL A 24 11.11 9.33 22.57
CA VAL A 24 10.03 9.62 21.63
C VAL A 24 9.53 8.26 21.17
N PRO A 25 8.24 7.93 21.37
CA PRO A 25 7.71 6.71 20.75
C PRO A 25 7.98 6.84 19.27
N GLN A 26 8.92 6.05 18.77
CA GLN A 26 9.04 5.83 17.34
C GLN A 26 7.71 5.21 16.95
N SER A 27 6.83 6.04 16.41
CA SER A 27 5.79 5.57 15.54
C SER A 27 6.51 4.61 14.59
N THR A 28 6.31 3.33 14.78
CA THR A 28 6.61 2.35 13.77
C THR A 28 5.70 2.76 12.61
N ALA A 29 6.22 3.66 11.76
CA ALA A 29 5.71 3.78 10.42
C ALA A 29 5.64 2.33 9.94
N ALA A 30 4.43 1.83 9.77
CA ALA A 30 4.22 0.55 9.12
C ALA A 30 5.14 0.60 7.91
N SER A 31 6.15 -0.23 7.91
CA SER A 31 7.15 -0.32 6.84
C SER A 31 6.33 -0.36 5.57
N GLY A 32 6.40 0.75 4.77
CA GLY A 32 5.56 0.96 3.63
C GLY A 32 5.65 -0.25 2.73
N GLN A 33 4.70 -1.14 2.86
CA GLN A 33 4.62 -2.33 2.04
C GLN A 33 4.33 -1.79 0.65
N ALA A 34 5.37 -1.68 -0.16
CA ALA A 34 5.22 -1.35 -1.57
C ALA A 34 4.17 -2.34 -2.09
N GLY A 35 3.05 -1.83 -2.63
CA GLY A 35 1.92 -2.64 -3.03
C GLY A 35 2.33 -3.98 -3.64
N GLU A 36 1.68 -5.06 -3.27
CA GLU A 36 1.96 -6.42 -3.73
C GLU A 36 0.67 -7.05 -4.26
N ILE A 37 0.76 -7.80 -5.34
CA ILE A 37 -0.37 -8.53 -5.89
C ILE A 37 0.11 -9.90 -6.39
N PHE A 38 -0.68 -10.92 -6.12
CA PHE A 38 -0.50 -12.27 -6.61
C PHE A 38 -1.87 -12.86 -7.01
N ALA A 39 -2.00 -13.24 -8.28
CA ALA A 39 -3.19 -13.84 -8.84
C ALA A 39 -2.79 -14.95 -9.82
N SER A 40 -3.45 -16.08 -9.74
CA SER A 40 -3.23 -17.22 -10.61
C SER A 40 -4.15 -17.17 -11.83
N ASP A 41 -3.74 -17.84 -12.92
CA ASP A 41 -4.63 -18.15 -14.02
C ASP A 41 -5.84 -18.93 -13.50
N GLN A 42 -7.02 -18.65 -14.02
CA GLN A 42 -8.26 -19.19 -13.46
C GLN A 42 -9.34 -19.46 -14.52
N ALA A 43 -10.46 -20.02 -14.10
CA ALA A 43 -11.59 -20.23 -14.97
C ALA A 43 -12.18 -18.90 -15.46
N ALA A 44 -12.64 -18.89 -16.72
CA ALA A 44 -13.40 -17.80 -17.29
C ALA A 44 -14.72 -17.59 -16.54
N GLY A 45 -15.25 -16.37 -16.58
CA GLY A 45 -16.51 -16.06 -15.93
C GLY A 45 -16.68 -14.59 -15.56
N SER A 46 -17.57 -14.35 -14.61
CA SER A 46 -17.95 -13.01 -14.15
C SER A 46 -17.34 -12.61 -12.80
N VAL A 47 -16.39 -13.38 -12.30
CA VAL A 47 -15.67 -13.10 -11.04
C VAL A 47 -14.20 -13.41 -11.23
N ILE A 48 -13.33 -12.49 -10.81
CA ILE A 48 -11.89 -12.73 -10.68
C ILE A 48 -11.56 -12.92 -9.21
N VAL A 49 -10.82 -13.99 -8.92
CA VAL A 49 -10.28 -14.24 -7.58
C VAL A 49 -8.80 -13.88 -7.56
N VAL A 50 -8.41 -13.06 -6.60
CA VAL A 50 -7.01 -12.68 -6.39
C VAL A 50 -6.51 -13.37 -5.12
N ASP A 51 -5.44 -14.15 -5.26
CA ASP A 51 -4.95 -15.03 -4.20
C ASP A 51 -4.44 -14.22 -2.99
N LYS A 52 -3.66 -13.15 -3.26
CA LYS A 52 -3.07 -12.33 -2.22
C LYS A 52 -2.76 -10.92 -2.71
N ILE A 53 -2.95 -9.95 -1.85
CA ILE A 53 -2.48 -8.57 -2.04
C ILE A 53 -1.86 -8.02 -0.75
N GLY A 54 -0.99 -7.02 -0.91
CA GLY A 54 -0.54 -6.12 0.16
C GLY A 54 -0.82 -4.68 -0.25
N MET A 55 -1.75 -4.01 0.43
CA MET A 55 -2.09 -2.62 0.16
C MET A 55 -1.28 -1.67 1.06
N PRO A 56 -0.61 -0.64 0.51
CA PRO A 56 0.10 0.35 1.31
C PRO A 56 -0.85 1.24 2.13
N SER A 57 -2.06 1.46 1.64
CA SER A 57 -3.17 2.18 2.29
C SER A 57 -4.50 1.59 1.84
N THR A 58 -5.62 2.14 2.29
CA THR A 58 -6.94 1.80 1.74
C THR A 58 -7.01 2.14 0.25
N GLY A 59 -7.75 1.36 -0.50
CA GLY A 59 -7.86 1.56 -1.94
C GLY A 59 -8.72 0.48 -2.62
N TRP A 60 -8.35 0.17 -3.85
CA TRP A 60 -9.15 -0.67 -4.73
C TRP A 60 -8.30 -1.76 -5.38
N LEU A 61 -8.88 -2.93 -5.47
CA LEU A 61 -8.44 -3.98 -6.36
C LEU A 61 -9.28 -3.86 -7.64
N VAL A 62 -8.63 -3.56 -8.75
CA VAL A 62 -9.28 -3.20 -10.01
C VAL A 62 -8.94 -4.24 -11.07
N VAL A 63 -9.92 -4.58 -11.90
CA VAL A 63 -9.73 -5.48 -13.04
C VAL A 63 -9.95 -4.71 -14.33
N HIS A 64 -8.97 -4.80 -15.21
CA HIS A 64 -9.00 -4.26 -16.58
C HIS A 64 -9.02 -5.40 -17.60
N ALA A 65 -9.77 -5.22 -18.67
CA ALA A 65 -9.68 -6.13 -19.82
C ALA A 65 -8.32 -5.96 -20.51
N VAL A 66 -7.89 -6.98 -21.23
CA VAL A 66 -6.70 -6.90 -22.07
C VAL A 66 -7.15 -6.83 -23.53
N GLN A 67 -6.65 -5.83 -24.25
CA GLN A 67 -6.87 -5.64 -25.67
C GLN A 67 -5.52 -5.51 -26.38
N ASN A 68 -5.33 -6.29 -27.42
CA ASN A 68 -4.06 -6.32 -28.18
C ASN A 68 -2.80 -6.58 -27.31
N GLY A 69 -2.96 -7.36 -26.23
CA GLY A 69 -1.88 -7.71 -25.30
C GLY A 69 -1.63 -6.68 -24.18
N GLU A 70 -2.29 -5.54 -24.21
CA GLU A 70 -2.14 -4.45 -23.20
C GLU A 70 -3.42 -4.26 -22.40
N PRO A 71 -3.30 -3.79 -21.13
CA PRO A 71 -4.48 -3.48 -20.33
C PRO A 71 -5.26 -2.30 -20.93
N ASP A 72 -6.57 -2.46 -21.05
CA ASP A 72 -7.45 -1.36 -21.42
C ASP A 72 -7.71 -0.46 -20.20
N LEU A 73 -6.99 0.64 -20.15
CA LEU A 73 -7.09 1.61 -19.06
C LEU A 73 -8.20 2.64 -19.27
N SER A 74 -9.01 2.52 -20.32
CA SER A 74 -10.15 3.43 -20.54
C SER A 74 -11.25 3.24 -19.49
N GLY A 75 -11.30 2.07 -18.85
CA GLY A 75 -12.23 1.78 -17.78
C GLY A 75 -11.90 0.47 -17.05
N ALA A 76 -12.44 0.35 -15.85
CA ALA A 76 -12.41 -0.89 -15.09
C ALA A 76 -13.62 -1.75 -15.46
N ILE A 77 -13.41 -3.04 -15.63
CA ILE A 77 -14.50 -4.03 -15.82
C ILE A 77 -14.95 -4.64 -14.50
N GLY A 78 -14.25 -4.36 -13.41
CA GLY A 78 -14.62 -4.75 -12.06
C GLY A 78 -13.69 -4.09 -11.05
N HIS A 79 -14.21 -3.85 -9.84
CA HIS A 79 -13.40 -3.34 -8.74
C HIS A 79 -13.98 -3.79 -7.39
N ALA A 80 -13.12 -3.85 -6.38
CA ALA A 80 -13.50 -4.13 -5.01
C ALA A 80 -12.68 -3.26 -4.05
N TYR A 81 -13.34 -2.70 -3.04
CA TYR A 81 -12.68 -1.91 -2.00
C TYR A 81 -11.87 -2.80 -1.08
N VAL A 82 -10.66 -2.37 -0.74
CA VAL A 82 -9.74 -3.13 0.11
C VAL A 82 -9.09 -2.24 1.16
N SER A 83 -8.93 -2.80 2.36
CA SER A 83 -8.26 -2.12 3.46
C SER A 83 -6.74 -2.16 3.29
N ALA A 84 -6.05 -1.25 3.99
CA ALA A 84 -4.59 -1.30 4.11
C ALA A 84 -4.11 -2.63 4.72
N GLY A 85 -2.95 -3.09 4.30
CA GLY A 85 -2.33 -4.32 4.77
C GLY A 85 -2.58 -5.53 3.87
N PRO A 86 -2.26 -6.74 4.35
CA PRO A 86 -2.42 -7.97 3.61
C PRO A 86 -3.88 -8.43 3.55
N SER A 87 -4.29 -8.93 2.40
CA SER A 87 -5.58 -9.61 2.19
C SER A 87 -5.39 -10.80 1.25
N SER A 88 -6.28 -11.79 1.33
CA SER A 88 -6.21 -12.99 0.50
C SER A 88 -7.60 -13.47 0.08
N ASN A 89 -7.63 -14.23 -1.02
CA ASN A 89 -8.84 -14.81 -1.60
C ASN A 89 -9.93 -13.75 -1.88
N LEU A 90 -9.52 -12.64 -2.48
CA LEU A 90 -10.41 -11.53 -2.80
C LEU A 90 -11.16 -11.80 -4.10
N SER A 91 -12.48 -11.71 -4.04
CA SER A 91 -13.34 -11.85 -5.22
C SER A 91 -13.73 -10.49 -5.75
N VAL A 92 -13.50 -10.25 -7.03
CA VAL A 92 -13.90 -9.04 -7.76
C VAL A 92 -14.98 -9.41 -8.77
N PRO A 93 -16.23 -8.99 -8.57
CA PRO A 93 -17.27 -9.17 -9.56
C PRO A 93 -17.00 -8.30 -10.79
N LEU A 94 -17.22 -8.86 -11.97
CA LEU A 94 -17.07 -8.17 -13.25
C LEU A 94 -18.42 -7.65 -13.75
N THR A 95 -18.42 -6.49 -14.37
CA THR A 95 -19.60 -5.95 -15.07
C THR A 95 -19.93 -6.73 -16.34
N THR A 96 -18.92 -7.37 -16.94
CA THR A 96 -19.05 -8.23 -18.12
C THR A 96 -18.19 -9.47 -17.92
N ALA A 97 -18.79 -10.64 -18.11
CA ALA A 97 -18.06 -11.89 -18.03
C ALA A 97 -16.97 -11.97 -19.10
N LEU A 98 -15.80 -12.46 -18.72
CA LEU A 98 -14.70 -12.70 -19.64
C LEU A 98 -14.73 -14.15 -20.14
N PRO A 99 -14.61 -14.37 -21.46
CA PRO A 99 -14.62 -15.71 -22.03
C PRO A 99 -13.30 -16.45 -21.81
N ALA A 100 -13.33 -17.77 -21.97
CA ALA A 100 -12.13 -18.59 -22.00
C ALA A 100 -11.22 -18.16 -23.17
N GLY A 101 -9.91 -18.20 -22.93
CA GLY A 101 -8.89 -17.73 -23.87
C GLY A 101 -8.64 -16.21 -23.81
N SER A 102 -9.36 -15.45 -22.99
CA SER A 102 -9.06 -14.04 -22.74
C SER A 102 -8.02 -13.87 -21.63
N GLU A 103 -7.56 -12.63 -21.50
CA GLU A 103 -6.66 -12.20 -20.42
C GLU A 103 -7.30 -11.04 -19.65
N ALA A 104 -6.92 -10.89 -18.41
CA ALA A 104 -7.25 -9.73 -17.58
C ALA A 104 -6.00 -9.22 -16.88
N VAL A 105 -6.00 -7.93 -16.51
CA VAL A 105 -5.02 -7.36 -15.62
C VAL A 105 -5.71 -6.97 -14.32
N VAL A 106 -5.19 -7.49 -13.21
CA VAL A 106 -5.55 -7.06 -11.87
C VAL A 106 -4.54 -6.01 -11.42
N MET A 107 -5.02 -4.88 -10.86
CA MET A 107 -4.20 -3.72 -10.52
C MET A 107 -4.64 -3.15 -9.17
N LEU A 108 -3.68 -2.65 -8.40
CA LEU A 108 -3.94 -1.95 -7.15
C LEU A 108 -4.08 -0.45 -7.42
N HIS A 109 -5.13 0.16 -6.89
CA HIS A 109 -5.37 1.60 -6.92
C HIS A 109 -5.51 2.15 -5.50
N LEU A 110 -5.16 3.41 -5.31
CA LEU A 110 -5.38 4.14 -4.05
C LEU A 110 -6.84 4.64 -3.98
N ASP A 111 -7.34 4.90 -2.78
CA ASP A 111 -8.59 5.62 -2.53
C ASP A 111 -8.22 7.06 -2.17
N THR A 112 -8.25 7.97 -3.14
CA THR A 112 -7.73 9.35 -3.02
C THR A 112 -8.75 10.45 -3.29
N GLY A 113 -9.95 10.13 -3.63
CA GLY A 113 -11.04 11.09 -3.84
C GLY A 113 -12.04 11.07 -2.71
N ASN A 114 -13.29 10.84 -3.06
CA ASN A 114 -14.34 10.59 -2.10
C ASN A 114 -14.18 9.18 -1.53
N ALA A 115 -14.01 9.09 -0.23
CA ALA A 115 -13.74 7.82 0.44
C ALA A 115 -14.75 6.72 0.07
N LYS A 116 -14.25 5.57 -0.38
CA LYS A 116 -15.04 4.40 -0.82
C LYS A 116 -15.92 4.65 -2.06
N VAL A 117 -15.60 5.63 -2.85
CA VAL A 117 -16.19 5.87 -4.17
C VAL A 117 -15.10 5.69 -5.21
N PHE A 118 -15.24 4.74 -6.12
CA PHE A 118 -14.25 4.51 -7.17
C PHE A 118 -14.39 5.57 -8.26
N GLU A 119 -13.38 6.44 -8.37
CA GLU A 119 -13.40 7.64 -9.22
C GLU A 119 -12.31 7.63 -10.32
N PHE A 120 -11.65 6.49 -10.52
CA PHE A 120 -10.60 6.41 -11.53
C PHE A 120 -11.15 6.67 -12.94
N ALA A 121 -10.60 7.68 -13.60
CA ALA A 121 -10.85 7.98 -15.01
C ALA A 121 -9.52 8.32 -15.68
N ASN A 122 -9.07 7.43 -16.57
CA ASN A 122 -7.84 7.65 -17.32
C ASN A 122 -7.99 8.85 -18.27
N GLY A 123 -6.99 9.75 -18.27
CA GLY A 123 -7.00 10.97 -19.07
C GLY A 123 -7.80 12.15 -18.47
N ALA A 124 -8.31 12.03 -17.25
CA ALA A 124 -8.87 13.16 -16.52
C ALA A 124 -7.76 14.19 -16.19
N VAL A 125 -8.17 15.47 -16.02
CA VAL A 125 -7.26 16.56 -15.62
C VAL A 125 -6.64 16.27 -14.25
N GLU A 126 -7.42 15.65 -13.36
CA GLU A 126 -6.97 15.12 -12.08
C GLU A 126 -7.31 13.64 -12.04
N VAL A 127 -6.31 12.80 -11.83
CA VAL A 127 -6.50 11.35 -11.71
C VAL A 127 -6.73 11.01 -10.25
N LEU A 128 -8.01 10.83 -9.89
CA LEU A 128 -8.41 10.27 -8.61
C LEU A 128 -8.28 8.75 -8.65
N ASP A 129 -8.09 8.14 -7.49
CA ASP A 129 -7.93 6.70 -7.35
C ASP A 129 -6.90 6.10 -8.33
N GLY A 130 -5.78 6.79 -8.47
CA GLY A 130 -4.72 6.36 -9.36
C GLY A 130 -4.06 5.05 -8.92
N PRO A 131 -3.29 4.40 -9.80
CA PRO A 131 -2.63 3.14 -9.49
C PRO A 131 -1.60 3.27 -8.36
N VAL A 132 -1.49 2.23 -7.54
CA VAL A 132 -0.36 2.07 -6.61
C VAL A 132 0.90 1.88 -7.45
N LEU A 133 1.93 2.68 -7.17
CA LEU A 133 3.21 2.59 -7.87
C LEU A 133 4.26 1.94 -6.97
N ARG A 134 5.07 1.07 -7.57
CA ARG A 134 6.30 0.55 -7.02
C ARG A 134 7.43 0.79 -8.01
N ASP A 135 8.46 1.51 -7.58
CA ASP A 135 9.58 1.94 -8.45
C ASP A 135 9.11 2.69 -9.71
N GLY A 136 8.06 3.52 -9.57
CA GLY A 136 7.47 4.31 -10.65
C GLY A 136 6.59 3.51 -11.62
N LYS A 137 6.31 2.24 -11.36
CA LYS A 137 5.49 1.38 -12.21
C LYS A 137 4.22 0.94 -11.47
N PRO A 138 3.06 0.84 -12.16
CA PRO A 138 1.84 0.30 -11.58
C PRO A 138 2.04 -1.11 -11.02
N VAL A 139 1.51 -1.35 -9.82
CA VAL A 139 1.46 -2.67 -9.22
C VAL A 139 0.28 -3.43 -9.84
N MET A 140 0.60 -4.32 -10.75
CA MET A 140 -0.40 -5.09 -11.51
C MET A 140 0.12 -6.48 -11.85
N GLN A 141 -0.80 -7.38 -12.16
CA GLN A 141 -0.52 -8.72 -12.66
C GLN A 141 -1.50 -9.11 -13.76
N LYS A 142 -0.97 -9.65 -14.86
CA LYS A 142 -1.76 -10.24 -15.93
C LYS A 142 -2.06 -11.70 -15.60
N ILE A 143 -3.27 -12.14 -15.87
CA ILE A 143 -3.75 -13.51 -15.70
C ILE A 143 -4.44 -13.99 -16.98
N ALA A 144 -4.34 -15.30 -17.25
CA ALA A 144 -5.06 -15.95 -18.34
C ALA A 144 -6.35 -16.60 -17.81
N LEU A 145 -7.41 -16.55 -18.62
CA LEU A 145 -8.71 -17.17 -18.34
C LEU A 145 -8.92 -18.40 -19.22
N ARG A 146 -9.30 -19.51 -18.61
CA ARG A 146 -9.42 -20.82 -19.26
C ARG A 146 -10.84 -21.35 -19.21
#